data_0a7057eff3c957727f77c750d4a679df
#
_entry.id   0a7057eff3c957727f77c750d4a679df
#
_cell.length_a   1.000
_cell.length_b   1.000
_cell.length_c   1.000
_cell.angle_alpha   90.00
_cell.angle_beta   90.00
_cell.angle_gamma   90.00
#
_symmetry.space_group_name_H-M   'P 1'
#
loop_
_entity.id
_entity.type
_entity.pdbx_description
1 polymer ?
#
loop_
_entity_poly.entity_id
_entity_poly.type
_entity_poly.pdbx_seq_one_letter_code
_entity_poly.pdbx_strand_id
1 'polypeptide(L)'
;MKFYIASSFKNIPSVTYVSEKLKSKGFIHTYDWTKERASTIEDLKDIGQKEREAVIEADFLVVLLPAGKGSHIELGIALGTGKKVYLYSPNEAIYDFEATGTFYHLPEVEHVMGTLDDLVFILTGSS
;
A
#
# COMPACT_ATOMS: atom_id res chain seq x y z
N MET A 1 8.66 8.85 9.64
CA MET A 1 8.38 8.67 8.21
C MET A 1 6.89 8.60 7.95
N LYS A 2 6.48 9.03 6.78
CA LYS A 2 5.08 9.00 6.34
C LYS A 2 4.86 7.84 5.40
N PHE A 3 3.74 7.16 5.53
CA PHE A 3 3.42 5.98 4.72
C PHE A 3 1.98 6.00 4.22
N TYR A 4 1.75 5.29 3.11
CA TYR A 4 0.42 5.01 2.58
C TYR A 4 0.34 3.52 2.28
N ILE A 5 -0.83 2.92 2.52
CA ILE A 5 -1.05 1.49 2.25
C ILE A 5 -2.11 1.34 1.19
N ALA A 6 -1.74 0.69 0.08
CA ALA A 6 -2.64 0.37 -1.02
C ALA A 6 -3.02 -1.11 -0.95
N SER A 7 -4.31 -1.41 -1.09
CA SER A 7 -4.79 -2.78 -1.06
C SER A 7 -6.25 -2.84 -1.53
N SER A 8 -6.79 -4.05 -1.67
CA SER A 8 -8.20 -4.28 -1.93
C SER A 8 -9.04 -4.06 -0.67
N PHE A 9 -10.32 -3.68 -0.84
CA PHE A 9 -11.28 -3.62 0.26
C PHE A 9 -11.42 -4.95 1.00
N LYS A 10 -11.17 -6.06 0.32
CA LYS A 10 -11.21 -7.39 0.94
C LYS A 10 -10.11 -7.58 1.98
N ASN A 11 -9.11 -6.72 1.97
CA ASN A 11 -7.91 -6.85 2.80
C ASN A 11 -7.86 -5.81 3.93
N ILE A 12 -8.98 -5.17 4.23
CA ILE A 12 -9.04 -4.13 5.27
C ILE A 12 -8.45 -4.58 6.61
N PRO A 13 -8.73 -5.79 7.12
CA PRO A 13 -8.13 -6.21 8.39
C PRO A 13 -6.60 -6.18 8.37
N SER A 14 -5.99 -6.62 7.28
CA SER A 14 -4.53 -6.59 7.14
C SER A 14 -4.00 -5.16 7.06
N VAL A 15 -4.68 -4.29 6.31
CA VAL A 15 -4.32 -2.87 6.21
C VAL A 15 -4.35 -2.24 7.60
N THR A 16 -5.41 -2.48 8.35
CA THR A 16 -5.58 -1.93 9.70
C THR A 16 -4.47 -2.42 10.63
N TYR A 17 -4.15 -3.71 10.57
CA TYR A 17 -3.10 -4.29 11.40
C TYR A 17 -1.75 -3.62 11.15
N VAL A 18 -1.35 -3.52 9.88
CA VAL A 18 -0.07 -2.91 9.50
C VAL A 18 -0.05 -1.43 9.88
N SER A 19 -1.13 -0.71 9.58
CA SER A 19 -1.26 0.72 9.91
C SER A 19 -1.07 0.96 11.40
N GLU A 20 -1.75 0.19 12.24
CA GLU A 20 -1.66 0.34 13.70
C GLU A 20 -0.23 0.07 14.19
N LYS A 21 0.42 -0.96 13.66
CA LYS A 21 1.80 -1.29 14.03
C LYS A 21 2.78 -0.18 13.62
N LEU A 22 2.64 0.37 12.42
CA LEU A 22 3.50 1.46 11.96
C LEU A 22 3.28 2.71 12.79
N LYS A 23 2.04 3.05 13.09
CA LYS A 23 1.73 4.22 13.93
C LYS A 23 2.29 4.05 15.34
N SER A 24 2.27 2.83 15.89
CA SER A 24 2.84 2.57 17.21
C SER A 24 4.35 2.78 17.24
N LYS A 25 5.01 2.73 16.09
CA LYS A 25 6.45 2.99 15.95
C LYS A 25 6.74 4.46 15.59
N GLY A 26 5.75 5.32 15.62
CA GLY A 26 5.93 6.74 15.35
C GLY A 26 5.80 7.14 13.88
N PHE A 27 5.41 6.22 13.01
CA PHE A 27 5.19 6.53 11.60
C PHE A 27 3.83 7.21 11.42
N ILE A 28 3.71 8.05 10.40
CA ILE A 28 2.50 8.83 10.13
C ILE A 28 1.79 8.26 8.91
N HIS A 29 0.53 7.87 9.09
CA HIS A 29 -0.34 7.40 8.00
C HIS A 29 -0.90 8.63 7.27
N THR A 30 -0.64 8.77 5.99
CA THR A 30 -1.04 9.97 5.25
C THR A 30 -2.54 10.01 5.01
N TYR A 31 -3.20 8.84 4.85
CA TYR A 31 -4.64 8.79 4.69
C TYR A 31 -5.15 7.36 4.90
N ASP A 32 -6.16 7.21 5.76
CA ASP A 32 -6.79 5.90 6.00
C ASP A 32 -8.09 5.80 5.19
N TRP A 33 -7.98 5.22 4.01
CA TRP A 33 -9.12 5.03 3.12
C TRP A 33 -10.08 3.93 3.58
N THR A 34 -9.68 3.10 4.55
CA THR A 34 -10.50 1.96 4.99
C THR A 34 -11.80 2.39 5.65
N LYS A 35 -11.86 3.61 6.14
CA LYS A 35 -13.03 4.18 6.82
C LYS A 35 -13.92 5.01 5.91
N GLU A 36 -13.51 5.22 4.67
CA GLU A 36 -14.24 6.06 3.74
C GLU A 36 -15.41 5.30 3.12
N ARG A 37 -16.51 6.03 2.89
CA ARG A 37 -17.70 5.53 2.22
C ARG A 37 -18.18 6.58 1.24
N ALA A 38 -18.42 6.15 0.00
CA ALA A 38 -18.93 7.03 -1.04
C ALA A 38 -20.37 6.65 -1.36
N SER A 39 -21.24 7.65 -1.52
CA SER A 39 -22.60 7.44 -1.97
C SER A 39 -22.93 8.26 -3.21
N THR A 40 -22.04 9.15 -3.62
CA THR A 40 -22.22 10.00 -4.82
C THR A 40 -20.93 10.01 -5.64
N ILE A 41 -21.04 10.45 -6.89
CA ILE A 41 -19.87 10.65 -7.75
C ILE A 41 -18.95 11.72 -7.16
N GLU A 42 -19.52 12.75 -6.56
CA GLU A 42 -18.72 13.80 -5.92
C GLU A 42 -17.90 13.25 -4.74
N ASP A 43 -18.49 12.34 -3.98
CA ASP A 43 -17.76 11.66 -2.90
C ASP A 43 -16.57 10.88 -3.46
N LEU A 44 -16.78 10.15 -4.56
CA LEU A 44 -15.69 9.39 -5.20
C LEU A 44 -14.57 10.31 -5.65
N LYS A 45 -14.91 11.45 -6.23
CA LYS A 45 -13.93 12.44 -6.67
C LYS A 45 -13.10 12.95 -5.49
N ASP A 46 -13.77 13.30 -4.38
CA ASP A 46 -13.11 13.82 -3.19
C ASP A 46 -12.16 12.78 -2.58
N ILE A 47 -12.61 11.53 -2.50
CA ILE A 47 -11.78 10.44 -1.99
C ILE A 47 -10.57 10.24 -2.90
N GLY A 48 -10.78 10.22 -4.22
CA GLY A 48 -9.69 10.05 -5.18
C GLY A 48 -8.63 11.13 -5.06
N GLN A 49 -9.04 12.38 -4.85
CA GLN A 49 -8.11 13.49 -4.64
C GLN A 49 -7.29 13.29 -3.35
N LYS A 50 -7.94 12.88 -2.27
CA LYS A 50 -7.26 12.62 -1.00
C LYS A 50 -6.26 11.48 -1.12
N GLU A 51 -6.64 10.41 -1.81
CA GLU A 51 -5.77 9.26 -2.03
C GLU A 51 -4.55 9.65 -2.84
N ARG A 52 -4.74 10.38 -3.93
CA ARG A 52 -3.63 10.85 -4.77
C ARG A 52 -2.65 11.72 -3.99
N GLU A 53 -3.17 12.70 -3.26
CA GLU A 53 -2.35 13.59 -2.45
C GLU A 53 -1.60 12.84 -1.35
N ALA A 54 -2.25 11.84 -0.75
CA ALA A 54 -1.64 11.04 0.31
C ALA A 54 -0.48 10.19 -0.19
N VAL A 55 -0.59 9.64 -1.40
CA VAL A 55 0.52 8.89 -2.00
C VAL A 55 1.69 9.83 -2.28
N ILE A 56 1.41 11.02 -2.83
CA ILE A 56 2.45 12.01 -3.14
C ILE A 56 3.15 12.47 -1.86
N GLU A 57 2.41 12.65 -0.77
CA GLU A 57 2.97 13.08 0.50
C GLU A 57 3.77 11.99 1.22
N ALA A 58 3.48 10.73 0.97
CA ALA A 58 4.14 9.62 1.66
C ALA A 58 5.62 9.50 1.28
N ASP A 59 6.41 9.04 2.23
CA ASP A 59 7.82 8.72 1.98
C ASP A 59 7.94 7.37 1.28
N PHE A 60 7.02 6.45 1.56
CA PHE A 60 6.99 5.16 0.90
C PHE A 60 5.56 4.63 0.82
N LEU A 61 5.35 3.74 -0.15
CA LEU A 61 4.08 3.06 -0.37
C LEU A 61 4.23 1.59 0.01
N VAL A 62 3.22 1.06 0.69
CA VAL A 62 3.10 -0.39 0.95
C VAL A 62 1.91 -0.90 0.15
N VAL A 63 2.13 -1.87 -0.71
CA VAL A 63 1.05 -2.56 -1.42
C VAL A 63 0.85 -3.93 -0.79
N LEU A 64 -0.33 -4.17 -0.23
CA LEU A 64 -0.67 -5.47 0.34
C LEU A 64 -1.52 -6.23 -0.69
N LEU A 65 -0.96 -7.29 -1.24
CA LEU A 65 -1.70 -8.13 -2.17
C LEU A 65 -2.71 -9.00 -1.40
N PRO A 66 -3.90 -9.25 -1.94
CA PRO A 66 -4.36 -8.86 -3.28
C PRO A 66 -4.72 -7.38 -3.37
N ALA A 67 -4.43 -6.79 -4.53
CA ALA A 67 -4.67 -5.38 -4.81
C ALA A 67 -5.80 -5.23 -5.85
N GLY A 68 -6.44 -4.06 -5.83
CA GLY A 68 -7.51 -3.74 -6.77
C GLY A 68 -7.08 -2.68 -7.79
N LYS A 69 -8.06 -2.15 -8.54
CA LYS A 69 -7.80 -1.11 -9.55
C LYS A 69 -7.16 0.13 -8.94
N GLY A 70 -7.74 0.62 -7.85
CA GLY A 70 -7.23 1.82 -7.19
C GLY A 70 -5.82 1.63 -6.67
N SER A 71 -5.52 0.44 -6.12
CA SER A 71 -4.19 0.12 -5.62
C SER A 71 -3.13 0.20 -6.71
N HIS A 72 -3.46 -0.26 -7.92
CA HIS A 72 -2.52 -0.23 -9.03
C HIS A 72 -2.30 1.19 -9.54
N ILE A 73 -3.33 2.04 -9.48
CA ILE A 73 -3.18 3.46 -9.82
C ILE A 73 -2.26 4.13 -8.80
N GLU A 74 -2.44 3.83 -7.52
CA GLU A 74 -1.61 4.37 -6.45
C GLU A 74 -0.16 3.91 -6.58
N LEU A 75 0.06 2.64 -6.95
CA LEU A 75 1.39 2.13 -7.28
C LEU A 75 2.02 2.95 -8.39
N GLY A 76 1.26 3.24 -9.46
CA GLY A 76 1.73 4.05 -10.57
C GLY A 76 2.12 5.46 -10.15
N ILE A 77 1.33 6.09 -9.27
CA ILE A 77 1.65 7.43 -8.76
C ILE A 77 2.95 7.38 -7.95
N ALA A 78 3.11 6.38 -7.10
CA ALA A 78 4.32 6.24 -6.29
C ALA A 78 5.55 6.06 -7.16
N LEU A 79 5.49 5.18 -8.15
CA LEU A 79 6.60 4.96 -9.08
C LEU A 79 6.90 6.23 -9.89
N GLY A 80 5.87 6.90 -10.36
CA GLY A 80 6.02 8.12 -11.16
C GLY A 80 6.57 9.29 -10.38
N THR A 81 6.46 9.30 -9.07
CA THR A 81 6.99 10.35 -8.19
C THR A 81 8.25 9.91 -7.44
N GLY A 82 8.83 8.77 -7.83
CA GLY A 82 10.11 8.31 -7.28
C GLY A 82 10.05 7.77 -5.87
N LYS A 83 8.91 7.28 -5.43
CA LYS A 83 8.76 6.73 -4.09
C LYS A 83 9.27 5.30 -4.02
N LYS A 84 9.78 4.92 -2.83
CA LYS A 84 10.06 3.52 -2.52
C LYS A 84 8.74 2.77 -2.35
N VAL A 85 8.66 1.56 -2.91
CA VAL A 85 7.48 0.71 -2.80
C VAL A 85 7.86 -0.63 -2.18
N TYR A 86 7.07 -1.07 -1.20
CA TYR A 86 7.17 -2.40 -0.62
C TYR A 86 5.92 -3.18 -1.05
N LEU A 87 6.14 -4.26 -1.80
CA LEU A 87 5.05 -5.11 -2.29
C LEU A 87 5.01 -6.38 -1.44
N TYR A 88 3.97 -6.49 -0.62
CA TYR A 88 3.77 -7.64 0.23
C TYR A 88 2.86 -8.66 -0.43
N SER A 89 3.29 -9.92 -0.44
CA SER A 89 2.48 -11.04 -0.88
C SER A 89 2.48 -12.11 0.20
N PRO A 90 1.30 -12.68 0.53
CA PRO A 90 1.25 -13.79 1.51
C PRO A 90 1.76 -15.10 0.95
N ASN A 91 2.07 -15.14 -0.35
CA ASN A 91 2.53 -16.36 -1.04
C ASN A 91 3.40 -15.99 -2.24
N GLU A 92 3.80 -16.99 -3.02
CA GLU A 92 4.71 -16.80 -4.14
C GLU A 92 4.03 -16.39 -5.45
N ALA A 93 2.75 -15.97 -5.40
CA ALA A 93 2.01 -15.59 -6.61
C ALA A 93 2.68 -14.46 -7.39
N ILE A 94 3.45 -13.58 -6.73
CA ILE A 94 4.18 -12.52 -7.42
C ILE A 94 5.24 -13.07 -8.38
N TYR A 95 5.64 -14.31 -8.23
CA TYR A 95 6.59 -14.98 -9.13
C TYR A 95 5.91 -15.91 -10.13
N ASP A 96 4.58 -16.03 -10.07
CA ASP A 96 3.80 -16.78 -11.06
C ASP A 96 3.64 -15.89 -12.29
N PHE A 97 4.25 -16.29 -13.40
CA PHE A 97 4.26 -15.51 -14.63
C PHE A 97 2.84 -15.15 -15.11
N GLU A 98 1.86 -16.04 -14.87
CA GLU A 98 0.48 -15.79 -15.29
C GLU A 98 -0.27 -14.82 -14.36
N ALA A 99 0.15 -14.72 -13.10
CA ALA A 99 -0.56 -13.92 -12.10
C ALA A 99 0.13 -12.59 -11.77
N THR A 100 1.42 -12.46 -12.08
CA THR A 100 2.21 -11.29 -11.72
C THR A 100 2.00 -10.12 -12.69
N GLY A 101 2.51 -8.96 -12.33
CA GLY A 101 2.48 -7.77 -13.19
C GLY A 101 3.89 -7.25 -13.46
N THR A 102 4.03 -6.56 -14.59
CA THR A 102 5.35 -6.06 -15.01
C THR A 102 5.94 -5.06 -14.01
N PHE A 103 5.10 -4.15 -13.50
CA PHE A 103 5.57 -3.09 -12.59
C PHE A 103 5.95 -3.61 -11.21
N TYR A 104 5.54 -4.84 -10.85
CA TYR A 104 5.94 -5.46 -9.58
C TYR A 104 7.44 -5.75 -9.54
N HIS A 105 8.10 -5.84 -10.69
CA HIS A 105 9.50 -6.26 -10.79
C HIS A 105 10.47 -5.11 -11.06
N LEU A 106 9.99 -3.86 -10.95
CA LEU A 106 10.87 -2.71 -11.09
C LEU A 106 11.84 -2.61 -9.92
N PRO A 107 13.05 -2.02 -10.13
CA PRO A 107 14.05 -1.90 -9.06
C PRO A 107 13.54 -1.16 -7.81
N GLU A 108 12.62 -0.21 -7.97
CA GLU A 108 12.07 0.57 -6.86
C GLU A 108 11.11 -0.24 -5.99
N VAL A 109 10.70 -1.43 -6.44
CA VAL A 109 9.71 -2.25 -5.74
C VAL A 109 10.43 -3.39 -5.02
N GLU A 110 10.38 -3.35 -3.70
CA GLU A 110 10.95 -4.41 -2.87
C GLU A 110 9.86 -5.42 -2.54
N HIS A 111 10.12 -6.70 -2.86
CA HIS A 111 9.18 -7.77 -2.56
C HIS A 111 9.35 -8.26 -1.13
N VAL A 112 8.23 -8.42 -0.43
CA VAL A 112 8.20 -8.97 0.92
C VAL A 112 7.19 -10.10 0.95
N MET A 113 7.64 -11.28 1.34
CA MET A 113 6.77 -12.44 1.57
C MET A 113 6.91 -12.88 3.02
N GLY A 114 5.91 -13.58 3.53
CA GLY A 114 5.89 -14.06 4.90
C GLY A 114 4.69 -13.55 5.66
N THR A 115 4.87 -13.29 6.95
CA THR A 115 3.77 -12.77 7.78
C THR A 115 3.72 -11.24 7.71
N LEU A 116 2.60 -10.69 8.18
CA LEU A 116 2.49 -9.23 8.31
C LEU A 116 3.51 -8.68 9.31
N ASP A 117 3.85 -9.45 10.33
CA ASP A 117 4.88 -9.04 11.29
C ASP A 117 6.27 -9.00 10.64
N ASP A 118 6.55 -9.90 9.70
CA ASP A 118 7.78 -9.84 8.91
C ASP A 118 7.84 -8.54 8.11
N LEU A 119 6.72 -8.14 7.51
CA LEU A 119 6.62 -6.88 6.79
C LEU A 119 6.89 -5.70 7.72
N VAL A 120 6.22 -5.67 8.88
CA VAL A 120 6.42 -4.58 9.85
C VAL A 120 7.87 -4.50 10.28
N PHE A 121 8.52 -5.64 10.51
CA PHE A 121 9.95 -5.68 10.86
C PHE A 121 10.80 -5.03 9.77
N ILE A 122 10.54 -5.38 8.51
CA ILE A 122 11.30 -4.81 7.38
C ILE A 122 11.09 -3.30 7.30
N LEU A 123 9.83 -2.84 7.48
CA LEU A 123 9.52 -1.41 7.36
C LEU A 123 10.10 -0.58 8.50
N THR A 124 10.19 -1.13 9.70
CA THR A 124 10.57 -0.38 10.90
C THR A 124 11.95 -0.73 11.42
N GLY A 125 12.53 -1.83 10.98
CA GLY A 125 13.79 -2.35 11.51
C GLY A 125 13.65 -2.99 12.88
N SER A 126 12.41 -3.17 13.38
CA SER A 126 12.17 -3.79 14.68
C SER A 126 10.81 -4.49 14.71
N SER A 127 10.72 -5.53 15.51
CA SER A 127 9.47 -6.28 15.71
C SER A 127 8.58 -5.67 16.77
#